data_602c8faad9b0593eaf3bebd6a5297bb1
#
_entry.id   602c8faad9b0593eaf3bebd6a5297bb1
#
_cell.length_a   1.000
_cell.length_b   1.000
_cell.length_c   1.000
_cell.angle_alpha   90.00
_cell.angle_beta   90.00
_cell.angle_gamma   90.00
#
_symmetry.space_group_name_H-M   'P 1'
#
loop_
_entity.id
_entity.type
_entity.pdbx_description
1 polymer ?
#
loop_
_entity_poly.entity_id
_entity_poly.type
_entity_poly.pdbx_seq_one_letter_code
_entity_poly.pdbx_strand_id
1 'polypeptide(L)'
;MKTCSLLLAVLLSAAAAGQACAQAWPNRPVRILVPFTPGGGTDILARIVAGKMSDGLGQQIVVENRPGANTIVATELLKAAPADGYTLLMQTNNFASNATLYAGKLTYDTFRDIAPLSLVAGNPHVLVVHPSVPAKDLREFIAVAKAKPGYFTFGSAGSGTVNHLSGELLKMLAGIDMLHVPYKGSGSLMPDLLGGQINSLFAAMPTVTGHIRAGKLRAIAVTTPRRFRALPDVPTIAESGYANYDFSSWFGILAPGGTPRPVIDRLQAEVVKALKDPGVLERLADYEIFGSTPEEFTAFIRKEVDKTATIIRTSGAKVDN
;
A
#
# COMPACT_ATOMS: atom_id res chain seq x y z
N MET A 1 -52.25 38.92 30.07
CA MET A 1 -51.55 37.74 30.66
C MET A 1 -51.43 36.56 29.66
N LYS A 2 -52.39 36.28 28.80
CA LYS A 2 -52.36 35.14 27.86
C LYS A 2 -51.31 35.28 26.72
N THR A 3 -50.99 36.48 26.27
CA THR A 3 -49.99 36.75 25.22
C THR A 3 -48.55 36.58 25.65
N CYS A 4 -48.21 36.87 26.94
CA CYS A 4 -46.88 36.65 27.48
C CYS A 4 -46.52 35.16 27.65
N SER A 5 -47.54 34.31 27.95
CA SER A 5 -47.34 32.87 28.12
C SER A 5 -47.08 32.18 26.78
N LEU A 6 -47.68 32.66 25.69
CA LEU A 6 -47.45 32.11 24.35
C LEU A 6 -46.03 32.42 23.83
N LEU A 7 -45.53 33.64 24.08
CA LEU A 7 -44.18 34.06 23.71
C LEU A 7 -43.09 33.28 24.47
N LEU A 8 -43.35 33.02 25.75
CA LEU A 8 -42.40 32.24 26.58
C LEU A 8 -42.36 30.78 26.15
N ALA A 9 -43.48 30.16 25.74
CA ALA A 9 -43.56 28.81 25.23
C ALA A 9 -42.85 28.64 23.87
N VAL A 10 -42.94 29.64 22.99
CA VAL A 10 -42.24 29.66 21.68
C VAL A 10 -40.73 29.82 21.87
N LEU A 11 -40.27 30.66 22.84
CA LEU A 11 -38.85 30.82 23.17
C LEU A 11 -38.26 29.53 23.82
N LEU A 12 -39.02 28.85 24.66
CA LEU A 12 -38.57 27.57 25.24
C LEU A 12 -38.54 26.43 24.17
N SER A 13 -39.47 26.42 23.24
CA SER A 13 -39.42 25.43 22.15
C SER A 13 -38.29 25.69 21.12
N ALA A 14 -37.95 26.95 20.88
CA ALA A 14 -36.80 27.33 20.04
C ALA A 14 -35.45 26.99 20.73
N ALA A 15 -35.36 27.15 22.08
CA ALA A 15 -34.19 26.71 22.84
C ALA A 15 -34.03 25.20 22.94
N ALA A 16 -35.12 24.44 22.94
CA ALA A 16 -35.09 22.98 22.92
C ALA A 16 -34.72 22.41 21.54
N ALA A 17 -35.04 23.11 20.44
CA ALA A 17 -34.64 22.72 19.10
C ALA A 17 -33.12 22.93 18.82
N GLY A 18 -32.46 23.80 19.62
CA GLY A 18 -31.01 24.04 19.52
C GLY A 18 -30.12 22.96 20.16
N GLN A 19 -30.70 22.04 20.93
CA GLN A 19 -30.02 20.88 21.51
C GLN A 19 -30.31 19.59 20.71
N ALA A 20 -30.45 19.66 19.39
CA ALA A 20 -30.13 18.51 18.58
C ALA A 20 -28.65 18.24 18.82
N CYS A 21 -28.35 17.41 19.84
CA CYS A 21 -27.01 16.94 20.15
C CYS A 21 -26.41 16.51 18.82
N ALA A 22 -25.46 17.26 18.30
CA ALA A 22 -24.57 16.79 17.26
C ALA A 22 -23.97 15.49 17.84
N GLN A 23 -24.57 14.36 17.48
CA GLN A 23 -24.11 13.06 17.97
C GLN A 23 -22.61 13.03 17.67
N ALA A 24 -21.81 12.90 18.72
CA ALA A 24 -20.36 12.92 18.57
C ALA A 24 -19.96 11.86 17.54
N TRP A 25 -19.32 12.30 16.47
CA TRP A 25 -18.80 11.38 15.46
C TRP A 25 -17.60 10.60 16.04
N PRO A 26 -17.47 9.28 15.79
CA PRO A 26 -18.43 8.37 15.18
C PRO A 26 -19.49 7.85 16.18
N ASN A 27 -20.73 7.66 15.73
CA ASN A 27 -21.84 7.11 16.52
C ASN A 27 -22.31 5.73 16.03
N ARG A 28 -21.63 5.17 15.03
CA ARG A 28 -21.87 3.84 14.45
C ARG A 28 -20.56 3.23 13.98
N PRO A 29 -20.51 1.93 13.67
CA PRO A 29 -19.29 1.29 13.16
C PRO A 29 -18.76 1.97 11.90
N VAL A 30 -17.44 2.11 11.84
CA VAL A 30 -16.69 2.53 10.66
C VAL A 30 -16.26 1.29 9.89
N ARG A 31 -16.18 1.34 8.58
CA ARG A 31 -15.67 0.23 7.77
C ARG A 31 -14.39 0.62 7.03
N ILE A 32 -13.45 -0.31 6.96
CA ILE A 32 -12.26 -0.20 6.11
C ILE A 32 -12.36 -1.24 5.00
N LEU A 33 -12.46 -0.79 3.76
CA LEU A 33 -12.35 -1.65 2.58
C LEU A 33 -10.90 -2.10 2.40
N VAL A 34 -10.71 -3.37 2.03
CA VAL A 34 -9.40 -3.94 1.68
C VAL A 34 -9.50 -4.52 0.27
N PRO A 35 -8.68 -4.05 -0.70
CA PRO A 35 -8.83 -4.40 -2.12
C PRO A 35 -8.22 -5.75 -2.49
N PHE A 36 -8.01 -6.64 -1.52
CA PHE A 36 -7.39 -7.96 -1.68
C PHE A 36 -8.19 -9.02 -0.92
N THR A 37 -7.92 -10.28 -1.25
CA THR A 37 -8.49 -11.43 -0.53
C THR A 37 -8.05 -11.47 0.93
N PRO A 38 -8.88 -12.03 1.84
CA PRO A 38 -8.51 -12.20 3.24
C PRO A 38 -7.20 -12.96 3.44
N GLY A 39 -6.46 -12.63 4.52
CA GLY A 39 -5.23 -13.29 4.93
C GLY A 39 -3.96 -12.80 4.23
N GLY A 40 -4.06 -11.87 3.27
CA GLY A 40 -2.90 -11.21 2.68
C GLY A 40 -2.32 -10.10 3.58
N GLY A 41 -1.09 -9.64 3.30
CA GLY A 41 -0.41 -8.63 4.11
C GLY A 41 -1.22 -7.35 4.33
N THR A 42 -1.94 -6.87 3.31
CA THR A 42 -2.81 -5.69 3.42
C THR A 42 -3.99 -5.93 4.37
N ASP A 43 -4.59 -7.12 4.33
CA ASP A 43 -5.71 -7.49 5.20
C ASP A 43 -5.25 -7.62 6.66
N ILE A 44 -4.13 -8.28 6.89
CA ILE A 44 -3.52 -8.42 8.23
C ILE A 44 -3.20 -7.05 8.81
N LEU A 45 -2.53 -6.18 8.05
CA LEU A 45 -2.21 -4.82 8.48
C LEU A 45 -3.47 -4.02 8.81
N ALA A 46 -4.48 -4.07 7.92
CA ALA A 46 -5.74 -3.37 8.14
C ALA A 46 -6.43 -3.82 9.43
N ARG A 47 -6.48 -5.13 9.72
CA ARG A 47 -7.09 -5.67 10.94
C ARG A 47 -6.34 -5.30 12.21
N ILE A 48 -5.00 -5.28 12.16
CA ILE A 48 -4.17 -4.87 13.30
C ILE A 48 -4.44 -3.40 13.64
N VAL A 49 -4.39 -2.51 12.63
CA VAL A 49 -4.59 -1.07 12.84
C VAL A 49 -6.04 -0.76 13.20
N ALA A 50 -7.02 -1.35 12.51
CA ALA A 50 -8.44 -1.20 12.77
C ALA A 50 -8.83 -1.60 14.20
N GLY A 51 -8.30 -2.72 14.70
CA GLY A 51 -8.54 -3.17 16.08
C GLY A 51 -8.15 -2.11 17.09
N LYS A 52 -6.96 -1.54 16.93
CA LYS A 52 -6.48 -0.51 17.88
C LYS A 52 -7.18 0.84 17.71
N MET A 53 -7.49 1.24 16.49
CA MET A 53 -8.28 2.46 16.24
C MET A 53 -9.68 2.35 16.84
N SER A 54 -10.29 1.15 16.88
CA SER A 54 -11.61 0.92 17.48
C SER A 54 -11.64 1.32 18.96
N ASP A 55 -10.56 1.03 19.71
CA ASP A 55 -10.42 1.43 21.12
C ASP A 55 -10.50 2.95 21.28
N GLY A 56 -9.80 3.70 20.42
CA GLY A 56 -9.73 5.15 20.48
C GLY A 56 -10.97 5.89 19.97
N LEU A 57 -11.67 5.29 19.01
CA LEU A 57 -12.92 5.85 18.46
C LEU A 57 -14.15 5.51 19.33
N GLY A 58 -14.08 4.49 20.19
CA GLY A 58 -15.22 3.99 20.92
C GLY A 58 -16.28 3.34 20.02
N GLN A 59 -15.93 3.03 18.78
CA GLN A 59 -16.77 2.38 17.78
C GLN A 59 -15.97 1.31 17.05
N GLN A 60 -16.62 0.19 16.73
CA GLN A 60 -15.97 -0.88 15.98
C GLN A 60 -15.57 -0.43 14.59
N ILE A 61 -14.36 -0.82 14.15
CA ILE A 61 -13.95 -0.72 12.76
C ILE A 61 -14.03 -2.12 12.12
N VAL A 62 -14.89 -2.26 11.11
CA VAL A 62 -15.11 -3.51 10.38
C VAL A 62 -14.24 -3.53 9.14
N VAL A 63 -13.41 -4.56 9.00
CA VAL A 63 -12.58 -4.76 7.80
C VAL A 63 -13.33 -5.63 6.80
N GLU A 64 -13.51 -5.09 5.59
CA GLU A 64 -14.31 -5.68 4.50
C GLU A 64 -13.45 -5.88 3.25
N ASN A 65 -13.23 -7.12 2.83
CA ASN A 65 -12.42 -7.43 1.65
C ASN A 65 -13.24 -7.26 0.36
N ARG A 66 -12.74 -6.44 -0.57
CA ARG A 66 -13.35 -6.13 -1.89
C ARG A 66 -12.29 -6.24 -2.98
N PRO A 67 -11.86 -7.44 -3.35
CA PRO A 67 -10.87 -7.63 -4.39
C PRO A 67 -11.46 -7.37 -5.78
N GLY A 68 -10.62 -7.05 -6.75
CA GLY A 68 -10.97 -7.01 -8.16
C GLY A 68 -10.33 -5.86 -8.94
N ALA A 69 -10.15 -6.08 -10.23
CA ALA A 69 -9.67 -5.12 -11.23
C ALA A 69 -8.46 -4.30 -10.74
N ASN A 70 -7.42 -4.98 -10.28
CA ASN A 70 -6.20 -4.32 -9.79
C ASN A 70 -6.49 -3.24 -8.71
N THR A 71 -7.38 -3.53 -7.75
CA THR A 71 -7.84 -2.66 -6.65
C THR A 71 -8.86 -1.56 -7.05
N ILE A 72 -9.20 -1.44 -8.33
CA ILE A 72 -10.13 -0.43 -8.83
C ILE A 72 -11.51 -0.58 -8.21
N VAL A 73 -12.04 -1.82 -8.09
CA VAL A 73 -13.37 -2.10 -7.52
C VAL A 73 -13.53 -1.49 -6.13
N ALA A 74 -12.56 -1.68 -5.24
CA ALA A 74 -12.62 -1.12 -3.89
C ALA A 74 -12.50 0.41 -3.89
N THR A 75 -11.73 0.98 -4.82
CA THR A 75 -11.59 2.44 -4.95
C THR A 75 -12.89 3.08 -5.46
N GLU A 76 -13.58 2.44 -6.40
CA GLU A 76 -14.89 2.89 -6.88
C GLU A 76 -15.96 2.82 -5.78
N LEU A 77 -15.94 1.76 -4.96
CA LEU A 77 -16.81 1.65 -3.79
C LEU A 77 -16.54 2.75 -2.75
N LEU A 78 -15.26 3.11 -2.54
CA LEU A 78 -14.91 4.24 -1.68
C LEU A 78 -15.44 5.56 -2.25
N LYS A 79 -15.19 5.83 -3.53
CA LYS A 79 -15.69 7.04 -4.21
C LYS A 79 -17.22 7.18 -4.11
N ALA A 80 -17.95 6.07 -4.26
CA ALA A 80 -19.41 6.06 -4.21
C ALA A 80 -19.97 6.18 -2.77
N ALA A 81 -19.13 6.05 -1.75
CA ALA A 81 -19.57 6.14 -0.37
C ALA A 81 -19.79 7.61 0.05
N PRO A 82 -20.69 7.88 1.02
CA PRO A 82 -20.83 9.22 1.61
C PRO A 82 -19.49 9.72 2.17
N ALA A 83 -19.23 11.01 1.99
CA ALA A 83 -18.03 11.68 2.51
C ALA A 83 -18.20 12.06 3.99
N ASP A 84 -18.55 11.09 4.84
CA ASP A 84 -18.89 11.25 6.25
C ASP A 84 -17.91 10.56 7.21
N GLY A 85 -16.85 9.93 6.65
CA GLY A 85 -15.81 9.25 7.41
C GLY A 85 -16.15 7.84 7.88
N TYR A 86 -17.33 7.29 7.56
CA TYR A 86 -17.71 5.91 7.94
C TYR A 86 -17.25 4.84 6.95
N THR A 87 -16.71 5.24 5.80
CA THR A 87 -16.10 4.31 4.85
C THR A 87 -14.69 4.77 4.55
N LEU A 88 -13.72 3.90 4.78
CA LEU A 88 -12.31 4.09 4.50
C LEU A 88 -11.82 2.99 3.55
N LEU A 89 -10.64 3.17 2.99
CA LEU A 89 -9.99 2.17 2.14
C LEU A 89 -8.51 2.06 2.51
N MET A 90 -8.05 0.85 2.82
CA MET A 90 -6.62 0.55 2.89
C MET A 90 -6.12 0.30 1.47
N GLN A 91 -5.18 1.10 0.99
CA GLN A 91 -4.68 1.04 -0.39
C GLN A 91 -3.16 0.85 -0.44
N THR A 92 -2.66 0.50 -1.63
CA THR A 92 -1.24 0.17 -1.90
C THR A 92 -0.76 0.82 -3.19
N ASN A 93 0.45 0.49 -3.63
CA ASN A 93 1.09 0.98 -4.88
C ASN A 93 0.18 0.90 -6.11
N ASN A 94 -0.76 -0.06 -6.16
CA ASN A 94 -1.71 -0.20 -7.25
C ASN A 94 -2.53 1.08 -7.47
N PHE A 95 -2.82 1.83 -6.40
CA PHE A 95 -3.53 3.10 -6.50
C PHE A 95 -2.78 4.13 -7.36
N ALA A 96 -1.47 4.22 -7.19
CA ALA A 96 -0.62 5.11 -7.98
C ALA A 96 -0.40 4.60 -9.41
N SER A 97 -0.12 3.29 -9.58
CA SER A 97 0.14 2.71 -10.91
C SER A 97 -1.11 2.71 -11.80
N ASN A 98 -2.31 2.56 -11.22
CA ASN A 98 -3.58 2.57 -11.95
C ASN A 98 -3.83 3.89 -12.66
N ALA A 99 -3.38 5.02 -12.11
CA ALA A 99 -3.50 6.33 -12.75
C ALA A 99 -2.88 6.36 -14.16
N THR A 100 -1.87 5.51 -14.41
CA THR A 100 -1.22 5.38 -15.74
C THR A 100 -1.70 4.14 -16.49
N LEU A 101 -1.74 2.97 -15.85
CA LEU A 101 -2.13 1.71 -16.50
C LEU A 101 -3.55 1.72 -17.03
N TYR A 102 -4.45 2.43 -16.35
CA TYR A 102 -5.86 2.54 -16.69
C TYR A 102 -6.26 3.98 -17.07
N ALA A 103 -5.29 4.78 -17.56
CA ALA A 103 -5.55 6.15 -18.00
C ALA A 103 -6.73 6.19 -19.00
N GLY A 104 -7.70 7.06 -18.73
CA GLY A 104 -8.93 7.17 -19.53
C GLY A 104 -9.97 6.07 -19.33
N LYS A 105 -9.71 5.07 -18.47
CA LYS A 105 -10.66 3.98 -18.12
C LYS A 105 -11.12 4.03 -16.67
N LEU A 106 -10.45 4.79 -15.80
CA LEU A 106 -10.86 4.97 -14.41
C LEU A 106 -12.13 5.81 -14.35
N THR A 107 -13.08 5.42 -13.51
CA THR A 107 -14.31 6.18 -13.23
C THR A 107 -14.12 7.22 -12.14
N TYR A 108 -12.94 7.33 -11.55
CA TYR A 108 -12.58 8.27 -10.49
C TYR A 108 -11.32 9.07 -10.85
N ASP A 109 -11.23 10.27 -10.31
CA ASP A 109 -10.00 11.06 -10.27
C ASP A 109 -9.24 10.79 -8.97
N THR A 110 -7.95 10.42 -9.12
CA THR A 110 -7.09 10.00 -7.99
C THR A 110 -6.97 11.06 -6.88
N PHE A 111 -7.05 12.35 -7.24
CA PHE A 111 -6.79 13.45 -6.29
C PHE A 111 -8.02 14.27 -5.93
N ARG A 112 -9.07 14.25 -6.77
CA ARG A 112 -10.33 14.96 -6.52
C ARG A 112 -11.32 14.10 -5.74
N ASP A 113 -11.47 12.85 -6.14
CA ASP A 113 -12.53 11.98 -5.64
C ASP A 113 -12.10 11.17 -4.42
N ILE A 114 -10.80 11.18 -4.09
CA ILE A 114 -10.19 10.42 -3.00
C ILE A 114 -9.35 11.35 -2.12
N ALA A 115 -9.57 11.28 -0.82
CA ALA A 115 -8.83 12.04 0.20
C ALA A 115 -7.81 11.13 0.91
N PRO A 116 -6.49 11.37 0.77
CA PRO A 116 -5.48 10.68 1.57
C PRO A 116 -5.64 11.02 3.06
N LEU A 117 -5.58 9.98 3.92
CA LEU A 117 -5.72 10.14 5.37
C LEU A 117 -4.37 9.96 6.07
N SER A 118 -3.71 8.83 5.85
CA SER A 118 -2.37 8.60 6.41
C SER A 118 -1.65 7.49 5.66
N LEU A 119 -0.37 7.68 5.37
CA LEU A 119 0.56 6.61 5.04
C LEU A 119 0.84 5.83 6.33
N VAL A 120 0.46 4.56 6.35
CA VAL A 120 0.48 3.71 7.56
C VAL A 120 1.82 3.03 7.72
N ALA A 121 2.22 2.27 6.70
CA ALA A 121 3.42 1.44 6.75
C ALA A 121 4.02 1.22 5.36
N GLY A 122 5.30 0.83 5.32
CA GLY A 122 5.99 0.30 4.16
C GLY A 122 6.43 -1.14 4.38
N ASN A 123 6.59 -1.87 3.28
CA ASN A 123 7.16 -3.21 3.33
C ASN A 123 8.31 -3.28 2.32
N PRO A 124 9.56 -3.39 2.82
CA PRO A 124 10.72 -3.58 1.96
C PRO A 124 10.58 -4.82 1.08
N HIS A 125 11.06 -4.71 -0.14
CA HIS A 125 11.26 -5.87 -1.02
C HIS A 125 12.74 -6.19 -1.11
N VAL A 126 13.03 -7.42 -1.48
CA VAL A 126 14.38 -7.90 -1.72
C VAL A 126 14.42 -8.64 -3.06
N LEU A 127 15.40 -8.32 -3.89
CA LEU A 127 15.73 -9.14 -5.04
C LEU A 127 16.34 -10.44 -4.52
N VAL A 128 15.62 -11.53 -4.71
CA VAL A 128 16.10 -12.88 -4.42
C VAL A 128 16.26 -13.67 -5.70
N VAL A 129 17.19 -14.60 -5.68
CA VAL A 129 17.42 -15.53 -6.78
C VAL A 129 17.44 -16.98 -6.31
N HIS A 130 17.08 -17.89 -7.21
CA HIS A 130 17.29 -19.34 -6.99
C HIS A 130 18.80 -19.61 -6.84
N PRO A 131 19.23 -20.54 -5.97
CA PRO A 131 20.67 -20.84 -5.73
C PRO A 131 21.47 -21.25 -6.96
N SER A 132 20.82 -21.78 -8.00
CA SER A 132 21.47 -22.12 -9.30
C SER A 132 21.93 -20.90 -10.10
N VAL A 133 21.45 -19.72 -9.76
CA VAL A 133 21.85 -18.48 -10.45
C VAL A 133 23.31 -18.19 -10.12
N PRO A 134 24.19 -17.98 -11.12
CA PRO A 134 25.61 -17.72 -10.90
C PRO A 134 25.88 -16.24 -10.58
N ALA A 135 25.21 -15.73 -9.52
CA ALA A 135 25.39 -14.37 -9.02
C ALA A 135 25.23 -14.38 -7.49
N LYS A 136 26.18 -13.78 -6.77
CA LYS A 136 26.21 -13.70 -5.32
C LYS A 136 25.79 -12.33 -4.79
N ASP A 137 25.96 -11.31 -5.60
CA ASP A 137 25.63 -9.92 -5.33
C ASP A 137 25.01 -9.23 -6.55
N LEU A 138 24.62 -7.97 -6.41
CA LEU A 138 23.99 -7.21 -7.50
C LEU A 138 24.96 -6.95 -8.67
N ARG A 139 26.23 -6.77 -8.39
CA ARG A 139 27.25 -6.53 -9.45
C ARG A 139 27.38 -7.77 -10.34
N GLU A 140 27.50 -8.96 -9.74
CA GLU A 140 27.53 -10.22 -10.48
C GLU A 140 26.20 -10.46 -11.23
N PHE A 141 25.07 -10.18 -10.59
CA PHE A 141 23.75 -10.28 -11.23
C PHE A 141 23.66 -9.41 -12.49
N ILE A 142 24.05 -8.14 -12.39
CA ILE A 142 24.05 -7.21 -13.53
C ILE A 142 25.05 -7.67 -14.61
N ALA A 143 26.23 -8.16 -14.23
CA ALA A 143 27.23 -8.65 -15.18
C ALA A 143 26.69 -9.84 -15.99
N VAL A 144 26.03 -10.81 -15.32
CA VAL A 144 25.39 -11.96 -16.01
C VAL A 144 24.24 -11.50 -16.90
N ALA A 145 23.39 -10.58 -16.43
CA ALA A 145 22.28 -10.04 -17.21
C ALA A 145 22.75 -9.33 -18.49
N LYS A 146 23.85 -8.55 -18.41
CA LYS A 146 24.46 -7.90 -19.57
C LYS A 146 25.10 -8.89 -20.55
N ALA A 147 25.76 -9.92 -20.02
CA ALA A 147 26.41 -10.95 -20.85
C ALA A 147 25.39 -11.89 -21.53
N LYS A 148 24.21 -12.07 -20.95
CA LYS A 148 23.16 -12.98 -21.42
C LYS A 148 21.80 -12.28 -21.33
N PRO A 149 21.46 -11.37 -22.27
CA PRO A 149 20.16 -10.70 -22.30
C PRO A 149 19.01 -11.73 -22.32
N GLY A 150 17.95 -11.48 -21.52
CA GLY A 150 16.82 -12.39 -21.39
C GLY A 150 17.08 -13.65 -20.56
N TYR A 151 18.29 -13.88 -20.04
CA TYR A 151 18.60 -15.03 -19.17
C TYR A 151 17.83 -15.02 -17.86
N PHE A 152 17.71 -13.85 -17.23
CA PHE A 152 16.95 -13.73 -16.02
C PHE A 152 15.46 -13.62 -16.32
N THR A 153 14.69 -14.52 -15.67
CA THR A 153 13.25 -14.38 -15.55
C THR A 153 12.91 -13.82 -14.18
N PHE A 154 11.95 -12.91 -14.09
CA PHE A 154 11.43 -12.44 -12.82
C PHE A 154 9.91 -12.55 -12.76
N GLY A 155 9.42 -13.12 -11.66
CA GLY A 155 7.99 -13.29 -11.43
C GLY A 155 7.31 -12.06 -10.89
N SER A 156 6.03 -11.88 -11.19
CA SER A 156 5.17 -10.90 -10.51
C SER A 156 3.78 -11.45 -10.22
N ALA A 157 3.08 -10.85 -9.27
CA ALA A 157 1.68 -11.17 -8.98
C ALA A 157 0.69 -10.55 -9.98
N GLY A 158 1.20 -10.07 -11.13
CA GLY A 158 0.48 -9.40 -12.20
C GLY A 158 1.11 -8.06 -12.56
N SER A 159 0.72 -7.51 -13.70
CA SER A 159 1.25 -6.26 -14.23
C SER A 159 0.89 -5.07 -13.34
N GLY A 160 1.87 -4.17 -13.13
CA GLY A 160 1.72 -2.97 -12.28
C GLY A 160 1.88 -3.22 -10.78
N THR A 161 2.10 -4.47 -10.35
CA THR A 161 2.44 -4.80 -8.96
C THR A 161 3.86 -4.38 -8.61
N VAL A 162 4.17 -4.30 -7.31
CA VAL A 162 5.51 -3.93 -6.85
C VAL A 162 6.57 -4.88 -7.38
N ASN A 163 6.30 -6.19 -7.40
CA ASN A 163 7.23 -7.18 -7.98
C ASN A 163 7.58 -6.86 -9.43
N HIS A 164 6.57 -6.51 -10.25
CA HIS A 164 6.76 -6.16 -11.67
C HIS A 164 7.55 -4.86 -11.80
N LEU A 165 7.05 -3.77 -11.22
CA LEU A 165 7.63 -2.44 -11.40
C LEU A 165 9.03 -2.31 -10.77
N SER A 166 9.34 -3.08 -9.72
CA SER A 166 10.71 -3.18 -9.18
C SER A 166 11.69 -3.76 -10.20
N GLY A 167 11.28 -4.80 -10.92
CA GLY A 167 12.08 -5.39 -11.99
C GLY A 167 12.28 -4.43 -13.16
N GLU A 168 11.21 -3.79 -13.60
CA GLU A 168 11.28 -2.82 -14.70
C GLU A 168 12.15 -1.59 -14.34
N LEU A 169 12.09 -1.12 -13.09
CA LEU A 169 12.96 -0.05 -12.63
C LEU A 169 14.44 -0.47 -12.65
N LEU A 170 14.76 -1.71 -12.22
CA LEU A 170 16.14 -2.20 -12.29
C LEU A 170 16.60 -2.34 -13.75
N LYS A 171 15.77 -2.90 -14.62
CA LYS A 171 16.07 -2.99 -16.08
C LYS A 171 16.42 -1.62 -16.65
N MET A 172 15.59 -0.62 -16.35
CA MET A 172 15.77 0.76 -16.83
C MET A 172 17.08 1.39 -16.31
N LEU A 173 17.34 1.29 -15.00
CA LEU A 173 18.50 1.95 -14.39
C LEU A 173 19.82 1.25 -14.72
N ALA A 174 19.82 -0.08 -14.84
CA ALA A 174 21.03 -0.86 -15.10
C ALA A 174 21.30 -1.13 -16.58
N GLY A 175 20.35 -0.83 -17.46
CA GLY A 175 20.45 -1.12 -18.91
C GLY A 175 20.58 -2.62 -19.16
N ILE A 176 19.75 -3.44 -18.50
CA ILE A 176 19.74 -4.91 -18.62
C ILE A 176 18.40 -5.40 -19.18
N ASP A 177 18.43 -6.59 -19.77
CA ASP A 177 17.23 -7.27 -20.20
C ASP A 177 16.91 -8.46 -19.27
N MET A 178 15.64 -8.53 -18.81
CA MET A 178 15.08 -9.59 -17.98
C MET A 178 13.67 -9.89 -18.47
N LEU A 179 13.31 -11.16 -18.54
CA LEU A 179 11.99 -11.60 -18.98
C LEU A 179 10.99 -11.56 -17.81
N HIS A 180 9.95 -10.76 -17.94
CA HIS A 180 8.85 -10.73 -16.97
C HIS A 180 7.91 -11.93 -17.15
N VAL A 181 7.59 -12.63 -16.05
CA VAL A 181 6.64 -13.76 -16.00
C VAL A 181 5.49 -13.37 -15.07
N PRO A 182 4.32 -12.96 -15.61
CA PRO A 182 3.17 -12.57 -14.80
C PRO A 182 2.41 -13.81 -14.30
N TYR A 183 1.99 -13.78 -13.03
CA TYR A 183 1.13 -14.76 -12.38
C TYR A 183 -0.20 -14.13 -11.96
N LYS A 184 -1.24 -14.94 -11.81
CA LYS A 184 -2.54 -14.51 -11.27
C LYS A 184 -2.50 -14.47 -9.72
N GLY A 185 -1.61 -13.60 -9.17
CA GLY A 185 -1.39 -13.46 -7.73
C GLY A 185 -0.12 -14.14 -7.22
N SER A 186 0.20 -13.98 -5.94
CA SER A 186 1.46 -14.40 -5.34
C SER A 186 1.55 -15.88 -4.97
N GLY A 187 0.45 -16.63 -5.04
CA GLY A 187 0.38 -18.03 -4.55
C GLY A 187 1.30 -18.99 -5.27
N SER A 188 1.46 -18.86 -6.59
CA SER A 188 2.32 -19.72 -7.43
C SER A 188 3.74 -19.21 -7.63
N LEU A 189 4.02 -17.96 -7.27
CA LEU A 189 5.35 -17.35 -7.41
C LEU A 189 6.44 -18.07 -6.59
N MET A 190 6.16 -18.35 -5.33
CA MET A 190 7.15 -18.92 -4.43
C MET A 190 7.49 -20.39 -4.77
N PRO A 191 6.51 -21.27 -5.04
CA PRO A 191 6.81 -22.62 -5.53
C PRO A 191 7.67 -22.62 -6.79
N ASP A 192 7.37 -21.78 -7.77
CA ASP A 192 8.11 -21.72 -9.03
C ASP A 192 9.52 -21.16 -8.87
N LEU A 193 9.71 -20.18 -7.96
CA LEU A 193 11.05 -19.67 -7.62
C LEU A 193 11.88 -20.75 -6.91
N LEU A 194 11.30 -21.45 -5.94
CA LEU A 194 11.98 -22.52 -5.20
C LEU A 194 12.29 -23.73 -6.09
N GLY A 195 11.45 -23.97 -7.10
CA GLY A 195 11.64 -25.01 -8.13
C GLY A 195 12.55 -24.58 -9.28
N GLY A 196 13.01 -23.33 -9.32
CA GLY A 196 13.87 -22.79 -10.39
C GLY A 196 13.17 -22.58 -11.73
N GLN A 197 11.82 -22.59 -11.78
CA GLN A 197 11.05 -22.31 -13.01
C GLN A 197 11.16 -20.81 -13.39
N ILE A 198 11.17 -19.95 -12.39
CA ILE A 198 11.67 -18.57 -12.49
C ILE A 198 12.94 -18.46 -11.64
N ASN A 199 13.88 -17.65 -12.08
CA ASN A 199 15.18 -17.61 -11.41
C ASN A 199 15.39 -16.37 -10.54
N SER A 200 14.49 -15.38 -10.57
CA SER A 200 14.54 -14.19 -9.71
C SER A 200 13.15 -13.69 -9.34
N LEU A 201 13.07 -12.95 -8.23
CA LEU A 201 11.86 -12.31 -7.73
C LEU A 201 12.20 -11.10 -6.87
N PHE A 202 11.49 -9.99 -7.06
CA PHE A 202 11.47 -8.88 -6.12
C PHE A 202 10.37 -9.18 -5.07
N ALA A 203 10.73 -9.86 -4.01
CA ALA A 203 9.78 -10.41 -3.05
C ALA A 203 9.60 -9.48 -1.83
N ALA A 204 8.38 -9.45 -1.29
CA ALA A 204 8.15 -8.82 0.01
C ALA A 204 8.93 -9.56 1.10
N MET A 205 9.64 -8.84 1.95
CA MET A 205 10.57 -9.37 2.94
C MET A 205 9.98 -10.52 3.79
N PRO A 206 8.76 -10.40 4.37
CA PRO A 206 8.22 -11.47 5.21
C PRO A 206 8.02 -12.80 4.48
N THR A 207 7.84 -12.78 3.15
CA THR A 207 7.58 -14.00 2.39
C THR A 207 8.83 -14.81 2.08
N VAL A 208 10.01 -14.22 2.18
CA VAL A 208 11.28 -14.86 1.77
C VAL A 208 12.33 -15.00 2.87
N THR A 209 12.19 -14.28 3.98
CA THR A 209 13.20 -14.29 5.07
C THR A 209 13.49 -15.71 5.56
N GLY A 210 12.46 -16.55 5.73
CA GLY A 210 12.64 -17.96 6.13
C GLY A 210 13.40 -18.78 5.10
N HIS A 211 13.11 -18.57 3.81
CA HIS A 211 13.79 -19.27 2.71
C HIS A 211 15.24 -18.82 2.53
N ILE A 212 15.53 -17.55 2.76
CA ILE A 212 16.89 -17.00 2.73
C ILE A 212 17.72 -17.62 3.87
N ARG A 213 17.19 -17.62 5.10
CA ARG A 213 17.86 -18.23 6.27
C ARG A 213 18.11 -19.72 6.10
N ALA A 214 17.20 -20.42 5.42
CA ALA A 214 17.32 -21.85 5.11
C ALA A 214 18.24 -22.13 3.89
N GLY A 215 18.84 -21.13 3.25
CA GLY A 215 19.68 -21.27 2.07
C GLY A 215 18.94 -21.70 0.80
N LYS A 216 17.60 -21.71 0.82
CA LYS A 216 16.76 -22.08 -0.35
C LYS A 216 16.65 -20.95 -1.37
N LEU A 217 16.91 -19.72 -0.96
CA LEU A 217 16.99 -18.54 -1.82
C LEU A 217 18.22 -17.73 -1.42
N ARG A 218 18.80 -17.02 -2.38
CA ARG A 218 19.87 -16.06 -2.14
C ARG A 218 19.33 -14.65 -2.26
N ALA A 219 19.54 -13.83 -1.20
CA ALA A 219 19.26 -12.40 -1.24
C ALA A 219 20.38 -11.68 -2.00
N ILE A 220 20.02 -10.83 -2.93
CA ILE A 220 20.98 -10.06 -3.78
C ILE A 220 21.07 -8.62 -3.31
N ALA A 221 19.93 -7.91 -3.18
CA ALA A 221 19.86 -6.53 -2.72
C ALA A 221 18.45 -6.19 -2.27
N VAL A 222 18.32 -5.28 -1.29
CA VAL A 222 17.02 -4.74 -0.88
C VAL A 222 16.65 -3.51 -1.72
N THR A 223 15.34 -3.30 -1.89
CA THR A 223 14.80 -2.28 -2.80
C THR A 223 14.61 -0.91 -2.17
N THR A 224 14.80 -0.80 -0.86
CA THR A 224 14.70 0.44 -0.08
C THR A 224 16.01 1.25 -0.13
N PRO A 225 15.97 2.57 0.12
CA PRO A 225 17.18 3.40 0.18
C PRO A 225 18.11 3.04 1.35
N ARG A 226 17.60 2.37 2.38
CA ARG A 226 18.35 1.92 3.56
C ARG A 226 18.26 0.42 3.69
N ARG A 227 19.31 -0.21 4.24
CA ARG A 227 19.31 -1.64 4.55
C ARG A 227 18.20 -1.97 5.53
N PHE A 228 17.66 -3.17 5.39
CA PHE A 228 16.59 -3.63 6.25
C PHE A 228 17.15 -4.40 7.45
N ARG A 229 16.61 -4.11 8.64
CA ARG A 229 17.11 -4.68 9.91
C ARG A 229 17.11 -6.20 9.99
N ALA A 230 16.17 -6.88 9.27
CA ALA A 230 16.11 -8.34 9.26
C ALA A 230 17.18 -8.99 8.38
N LEU A 231 17.84 -8.23 7.49
CA LEU A 231 18.91 -8.63 6.59
C LEU A 231 20.01 -7.54 6.53
N PRO A 232 20.70 -7.25 7.65
CA PRO A 232 21.63 -6.12 7.75
C PRO A 232 22.85 -6.24 6.82
N ASP A 233 23.21 -7.47 6.45
CA ASP A 233 24.36 -7.76 5.58
C ASP A 233 24.01 -7.64 4.10
N VAL A 234 22.70 -7.59 3.74
CA VAL A 234 22.28 -7.45 2.35
C VAL A 234 22.27 -5.97 1.96
N PRO A 235 23.08 -5.56 0.96
CA PRO A 235 23.14 -4.17 0.54
C PRO A 235 21.85 -3.72 -0.11
N THR A 236 21.67 -2.41 -0.23
CA THR A 236 20.59 -1.85 -1.06
C THR A 236 20.99 -1.82 -2.53
N ILE A 237 20.00 -1.78 -3.42
CA ILE A 237 20.25 -1.53 -4.84
C ILE A 237 20.90 -0.14 -5.03
N ALA A 238 20.48 0.84 -4.21
CA ALA A 238 21.05 2.19 -4.22
C ALA A 238 22.54 2.19 -3.80
N GLU A 239 22.93 1.50 -2.71
CA GLU A 239 24.32 1.34 -2.28
C GLU A 239 25.18 0.62 -3.31
N SER A 240 24.57 -0.22 -4.14
CA SER A 240 25.24 -1.02 -5.16
C SER A 240 25.46 -0.25 -6.49
N GLY A 241 25.29 1.08 -6.49
CA GLY A 241 25.61 1.94 -7.62
C GLY A 241 24.39 2.50 -8.37
N TYR A 242 23.16 2.22 -7.93
CA TYR A 242 21.91 2.70 -8.53
C TYR A 242 21.20 3.66 -7.58
N ALA A 243 21.81 4.79 -7.27
CA ALA A 243 21.39 5.74 -6.22
C ALA A 243 19.92 6.19 -6.33
N ASN A 244 19.34 6.19 -7.55
CA ASN A 244 17.94 6.57 -7.76
C ASN A 244 16.97 5.38 -7.64
N TYR A 245 17.43 4.21 -7.21
CA TYR A 245 16.55 3.08 -6.98
C TYR A 245 15.90 3.18 -5.60
N ASP A 246 14.61 3.38 -5.59
CA ASP A 246 13.74 3.32 -4.40
C ASP A 246 12.36 2.85 -4.82
N PHE A 247 12.06 1.57 -4.58
CA PHE A 247 10.75 1.00 -4.88
C PHE A 247 10.39 -0.11 -3.89
N SER A 248 9.37 0.16 -3.07
CA SER A 248 8.88 -0.76 -2.05
C SER A 248 7.36 -0.71 -1.96
N SER A 249 6.76 -1.69 -1.29
CA SER A 249 5.34 -1.60 -0.98
C SER A 249 5.07 -0.51 0.04
N TRP A 250 3.97 0.19 -0.14
CA TRP A 250 3.40 1.07 0.86
C TRP A 250 1.93 0.74 1.10
N PHE A 251 1.45 1.08 2.27
CA PHE A 251 0.06 0.90 2.72
C PHE A 251 -0.42 2.21 3.32
N GLY A 252 -1.57 2.67 2.88
CA GLY A 252 -2.14 3.90 3.38
C GLY A 252 -3.66 3.85 3.44
N ILE A 253 -4.22 4.63 4.33
CA ILE A 253 -5.67 4.76 4.51
C ILE A 253 -6.15 5.98 3.73
N LEU A 254 -7.23 5.78 2.97
CA LEU A 254 -7.89 6.78 2.16
C LEU A 254 -9.34 6.93 2.63
N ALA A 255 -9.92 8.11 2.39
CA ALA A 255 -11.33 8.43 2.61
C ALA A 255 -11.96 8.95 1.29
N PRO A 256 -13.31 9.05 1.19
CA PRO A 256 -13.95 9.71 0.06
C PRO A 256 -13.52 11.18 -0.03
N GLY A 257 -13.39 11.68 -1.27
CA GLY A 257 -13.16 13.11 -1.50
C GLY A 257 -14.28 13.95 -0.89
N GLY A 258 -13.90 15.09 -0.28
CA GLY A 258 -14.86 15.96 0.41
C GLY A 258 -15.21 15.54 1.85
N THR A 259 -14.59 14.49 2.41
CA THR A 259 -14.73 14.16 3.84
C THR A 259 -14.31 15.37 4.69
N PRO A 260 -15.13 15.81 5.66
CA PRO A 260 -14.86 17.01 6.46
C PRO A 260 -13.51 16.93 7.19
N ARG A 261 -12.77 18.03 7.18
CA ARG A 261 -11.43 18.11 7.79
C ARG A 261 -11.40 17.63 9.25
N PRO A 262 -12.33 18.00 10.15
CA PRO A 262 -12.32 17.52 11.53
C PRO A 262 -12.44 15.98 11.63
N VAL A 263 -13.14 15.35 10.68
CA VAL A 263 -13.30 13.88 10.63
C VAL A 263 -11.97 13.24 10.19
N ILE A 264 -11.32 13.80 9.14
CA ILE A 264 -10.00 13.35 8.67
C ILE A 264 -8.97 13.48 9.82
N ASP A 265 -8.92 14.60 10.50
CA ASP A 265 -7.96 14.85 11.59
C ASP A 265 -8.19 13.87 12.76
N ARG A 266 -9.46 13.60 13.12
CA ARG A 266 -9.79 12.64 14.16
C ARG A 266 -9.36 11.21 13.77
N LEU A 267 -9.65 10.78 12.56
CA LEU A 267 -9.24 9.46 12.06
C LEU A 267 -7.70 9.34 12.01
N GLN A 268 -7.03 10.35 11.48
CA GLN A 268 -5.57 10.38 11.38
C GLN A 268 -4.90 10.28 12.75
N ALA A 269 -5.42 11.02 13.73
CA ALA A 269 -4.92 10.95 15.10
C ALA A 269 -5.04 9.53 15.70
N GLU A 270 -6.14 8.82 15.43
CA GLU A 270 -6.32 7.44 15.90
C GLU A 270 -5.40 6.44 15.14
N VAL A 271 -5.12 6.66 13.83
CA VAL A 271 -4.10 5.90 13.11
C VAL A 271 -2.75 6.07 13.77
N VAL A 272 -2.30 7.32 13.99
CA VAL A 272 -1.00 7.60 14.61
C VAL A 272 -0.90 7.01 16.01
N LYS A 273 -1.97 7.10 16.80
CA LYS A 273 -2.03 6.48 18.13
C LYS A 273 -1.92 4.96 18.06
N ALA A 274 -2.64 4.33 17.13
CA ALA A 274 -2.57 2.90 16.91
C ALA A 274 -1.15 2.44 16.53
N LEU A 275 -0.47 3.19 15.67
CA LEU A 275 0.88 2.88 15.20
C LEU A 275 1.98 3.12 16.26
N LYS A 276 1.67 3.79 17.36
CA LYS A 276 2.58 3.97 18.51
C LYS A 276 2.35 2.93 19.61
N ASP A 277 1.31 2.11 19.51
CA ASP A 277 1.01 1.09 20.51
C ASP A 277 2.06 -0.03 20.45
N PRO A 278 2.67 -0.44 21.59
CA PRO A 278 3.72 -1.46 21.61
C PRO A 278 3.27 -2.81 21.06
N GLY A 279 2.03 -3.23 21.33
CA GLY A 279 1.50 -4.50 20.82
C GLY A 279 1.24 -4.46 19.30
N VAL A 280 0.91 -3.29 18.75
CA VAL A 280 0.82 -3.07 17.30
C VAL A 280 2.21 -3.12 16.67
N LEU A 281 3.19 -2.42 17.26
CA LEU A 281 4.57 -2.39 16.76
C LEU A 281 5.23 -3.78 16.76
N GLU A 282 4.97 -4.58 17.79
CA GLU A 282 5.46 -5.97 17.85
C GLU A 282 4.90 -6.81 16.68
N ARG A 283 3.60 -6.71 16.42
CA ARG A 283 2.94 -7.42 15.31
C ARG A 283 3.36 -6.93 13.94
N LEU A 284 3.81 -5.68 13.82
CA LEU A 284 4.26 -5.04 12.60
C LEU A 284 5.79 -4.96 12.50
N ALA A 285 6.51 -5.83 13.22
CA ALA A 285 7.96 -5.81 13.29
C ALA A 285 8.67 -5.87 11.92
N ASP A 286 8.05 -6.47 10.92
CA ASP A 286 8.58 -6.59 9.54
C ASP A 286 8.17 -5.43 8.63
N TYR A 287 7.51 -4.39 9.18
CA TYR A 287 7.12 -3.20 8.43
C TYR A 287 7.93 -1.97 8.87
N GLU A 288 8.12 -1.04 7.97
CA GLU A 288 8.52 0.32 8.28
C GLU A 288 7.27 1.14 8.60
N ILE A 289 7.21 1.75 9.77
CA ILE A 289 6.02 2.45 10.27
C ILE A 289 6.16 3.96 10.03
N PHE A 290 5.11 4.59 9.49
CA PHE A 290 5.11 6.02 9.15
C PHE A 290 4.14 6.84 10.01
N GLY A 291 2.83 6.68 9.82
CA GLY A 291 1.83 7.50 10.53
C GLY A 291 1.82 8.95 10.07
N SER A 292 1.85 9.19 8.76
CA SER A 292 1.96 10.53 8.18
C SER A 292 0.71 11.40 8.38
N THR A 293 0.88 12.71 8.18
CA THR A 293 -0.25 13.63 7.99
C THR A 293 -0.92 13.41 6.64
N PRO A 294 -2.17 13.89 6.43
CA PRO A 294 -2.85 13.85 5.14
C PRO A 294 -2.09 14.57 4.03
N GLU A 295 -1.45 15.70 4.35
CA GLU A 295 -0.66 16.50 3.43
C GLU A 295 0.60 15.76 2.96
N GLU A 296 1.33 15.16 3.91
CA GLU A 296 2.51 14.33 3.62
C GLU A 296 2.14 13.12 2.76
N PHE A 297 1.02 12.46 3.08
CA PHE A 297 0.56 11.33 2.28
C PHE A 297 0.11 11.75 0.88
N THR A 298 -0.55 12.89 0.75
CA THR A 298 -0.91 13.44 -0.56
C THR A 298 0.33 13.73 -1.41
N ALA A 299 1.35 14.35 -0.83
CA ALA A 299 2.61 14.62 -1.50
C ALA A 299 3.35 13.33 -1.88
N PHE A 300 3.30 12.31 -1.01
CA PHE A 300 3.85 10.98 -1.28
C PHE A 300 3.14 10.31 -2.47
N ILE A 301 1.79 10.28 -2.49
CA ILE A 301 1.03 9.69 -3.60
C ILE A 301 1.36 10.38 -4.92
N ARG A 302 1.50 11.72 -4.95
CA ARG A 302 1.90 12.43 -6.18
C ARG A 302 3.25 11.95 -6.71
N LYS A 303 4.25 11.82 -5.85
CA LYS A 303 5.57 11.29 -6.22
C LYS A 303 5.48 9.85 -6.71
N GLU A 304 4.65 9.01 -6.08
CA GLU A 304 4.45 7.62 -6.50
C GLU A 304 3.76 7.52 -7.86
N VAL A 305 2.77 8.38 -8.14
CA VAL A 305 2.10 8.46 -9.46
C VAL A 305 3.12 8.84 -10.54
N ASP A 306 3.94 9.88 -10.31
CA ASP A 306 4.94 10.33 -11.28
C ASP A 306 6.04 9.26 -11.50
N LYS A 307 6.50 8.64 -10.41
CA LYS A 307 7.50 7.55 -10.45
C LYS A 307 6.97 6.34 -11.23
N THR A 308 5.78 5.86 -10.89
CA THR A 308 5.19 4.70 -11.58
C THR A 308 4.85 5.02 -13.03
N ALA A 309 4.39 6.24 -13.34
CA ALA A 309 4.16 6.67 -14.71
C ALA A 309 5.44 6.62 -15.56
N THR A 310 6.56 7.08 -15.01
CA THR A 310 7.87 7.01 -15.67
C THR A 310 8.26 5.57 -15.95
N ILE A 311 8.19 4.69 -14.94
CA ILE A 311 8.54 3.27 -15.09
C ILE A 311 7.64 2.61 -16.15
N ILE A 312 6.32 2.77 -16.06
CA ILE A 312 5.35 2.15 -16.98
C ILE A 312 5.56 2.61 -18.42
N ARG A 313 5.75 3.90 -18.64
CA ARG A 313 5.96 4.44 -20.00
C ARG A 313 7.29 3.98 -20.61
N THR A 314 8.36 3.97 -19.81
CA THR A 314 9.71 3.60 -20.29
C THR A 314 9.82 2.10 -20.53
N SER A 315 9.23 1.26 -19.65
CA SER A 315 9.25 -0.20 -19.80
C SER A 315 8.26 -0.72 -20.83
N GLY A 316 7.26 0.08 -21.20
CA GLY A 316 6.14 -0.36 -22.04
C GLY A 316 5.19 -1.33 -21.31
N ALA A 317 5.23 -1.39 -19.97
CA ALA A 317 4.36 -2.22 -19.16
C ALA A 317 2.89 -1.94 -19.45
N LYS A 318 2.14 -3.00 -19.71
CA LYS A 318 0.69 -2.93 -20.01
C LYS A 318 -0.07 -3.82 -19.01
N VAL A 319 -1.36 -3.60 -18.94
CA VAL A 319 -2.26 -4.48 -18.20
C VAL A 319 -2.30 -5.84 -18.89
N ASP A 320 -2.19 -6.92 -18.13
CA ASP A 320 -2.42 -8.26 -18.65
C ASP A 320 -3.89 -8.37 -19.08
N ASN A 321 -4.15 -8.80 -20.30
CA ASN A 321 -5.50 -8.99 -20.84
C ASN A 321 -6.15 -10.25 -20.28
#